data_5c5f70975dfb7caf26d7f5f60075b2bc
#
_entry.id   5c5f70975dfb7caf26d7f5f60075b2bc
#
_cell.length_a   1.000
_cell.length_b   1.000
_cell.length_c   1.000
_cell.angle_alpha   90.00
_cell.angle_beta   90.00
_cell.angle_gamma   90.00
#
_symmetry.space_group_name_H-M   'P 1'
#
loop_
_entity.id
_entity.type
_entity.pdbx_description
1 polymer ?
#
loop_
_entity_poly.entity_id
_entity_poly.type
_entity_poly.pdbx_seq_one_letter_code
_entity_poly.pdbx_strand_id
1 'polypeptide(L)'
;MSLRFAGSSPVARWWAALALAVGLLPAAVAAGSLQRTVLATGLTEPIAHDVAADGRVFLAERPGHLKVWDPGSGELRSAGHLHVLTGPEDGLLCLALSPGFATNQWVFLFHSTPGVLENRVSRFTLTNGVLDAASQKILLRIPTLIPKPNHSGGGLGFDAAGNLYVSTGDYTYAGQSDGYAPLDRRPGHELNDSERTAANTADFRGKILRVHPEPDGTYQIPPGNLFPPGTADARPEIYVMGCRNPFRFSVDPVSGWLYWGDVGPDALGPDPARGPAGFDEFNVATAAGNFGWPYFQADNRPYVRWDFATKTTGAALDPAAPVNDSPHNTGLKRLPPAQPAFLWYPAGPSSRWPELGSGARSAMAGPVYHFAPGLASARKLPADFDGAVFLHEWERGWIKAVWLDEQRHVRRMAPVLPETRFKRPISLKFGPDGALYVLEWGSNWSNN
;
A
#
# COMPACT_ATOMS: atom_id res chain seq x y z
N MET A 1 84.97 -27.03 -31.00
CA MET A 1 84.83 -26.10 -32.17
C MET A 1 83.58 -25.27 -31.89
N SER A 2 83.73 -24.09 -31.24
CA SER A 2 83.60 -22.76 -31.78
C SER A 2 82.24 -22.57 -32.44
N LEU A 3 81.34 -21.65 -32.08
CA LEU A 3 81.35 -20.20 -31.76
C LEU A 3 79.99 -19.70 -31.25
N ARG A 4 80.06 -18.79 -30.33
CA ARG A 4 79.19 -17.72 -29.95
C ARG A 4 78.21 -17.19 -30.98
N PHE A 5 77.02 -16.69 -30.56
CA PHE A 5 76.70 -15.24 -30.55
C PHE A 5 75.42 -14.91 -29.78
N ALA A 6 75.45 -13.79 -29.14
CA ALA A 6 74.46 -13.17 -28.29
C ALA A 6 73.29 -12.56 -29.07
N GLY A 7 72.09 -12.45 -28.42
CA GLY A 7 70.93 -11.72 -28.97
C GLY A 7 70.03 -11.29 -27.85
N SER A 8 69.90 -10.02 -27.65
CA SER A 8 69.22 -9.13 -26.73
C SER A 8 67.79 -9.47 -26.38
N SER A 9 67.46 -9.37 -25.10
CA SER A 9 66.08 -9.30 -24.57
C SER A 9 65.40 -7.97 -24.90
N PRO A 10 64.10 -7.95 -25.22
CA PRO A 10 63.29 -6.74 -25.08
C PRO A 10 62.61 -6.70 -23.72
N VAL A 11 62.86 -5.63 -23.00
CA VAL A 11 62.21 -5.24 -21.73
C VAL A 11 60.76 -4.91 -22.07
N ALA A 12 59.80 -5.74 -21.58
CA ALA A 12 58.38 -5.44 -21.62
C ALA A 12 58.05 -4.43 -20.50
N ARG A 13 57.72 -3.23 -20.88
CA ARG A 13 57.20 -2.19 -19.99
C ARG A 13 55.74 -2.51 -19.68
N TRP A 14 55.45 -2.94 -18.44
CA TRP A 14 54.10 -3.03 -17.92
C TRP A 14 53.62 -1.61 -17.54
N TRP A 15 52.68 -1.07 -18.28
CA TRP A 15 51.86 0.11 -17.86
C TRP A 15 50.73 -0.42 -16.97
N ALA A 16 50.85 -0.23 -15.66
CA ALA A 16 49.75 -0.42 -14.73
C ALA A 16 48.78 0.75 -14.91
N ALA A 17 47.67 0.52 -15.59
CA ALA A 17 46.56 1.45 -15.60
C ALA A 17 45.87 1.43 -14.23
N LEU A 18 46.14 2.45 -13.40
CA LEU A 18 45.39 2.69 -12.15
C LEU A 18 44.01 3.21 -12.55
N ALA A 19 43.00 2.33 -12.59
CA ALA A 19 41.60 2.72 -12.70
C ALA A 19 41.20 3.35 -11.35
N LEU A 20 41.14 4.68 -11.29
CA LEU A 20 40.52 5.42 -10.19
C LEU A 20 39.02 5.14 -10.25
N ALA A 21 38.55 4.19 -9.46
CA ALA A 21 37.13 4.04 -9.16
C ALA A 21 36.72 5.22 -8.28
N VAL A 22 36.25 6.28 -8.91
CA VAL A 22 35.51 7.34 -8.19
C VAL A 22 34.21 6.72 -7.74
N GLY A 23 34.20 6.15 -6.56
CA GLY A 23 32.98 5.79 -5.86
C GLY A 23 32.18 7.07 -5.61
N LEU A 24 31.12 7.27 -6.38
CA LEU A 24 30.07 8.22 -6.03
C LEU A 24 29.47 7.74 -4.70
N LEU A 25 29.97 8.27 -3.60
CA LEU A 25 29.27 8.21 -2.32
C LEU A 25 27.88 8.82 -2.57
N PRO A 26 26.80 8.13 -2.23
CA PRO A 26 25.49 8.76 -2.32
C PRO A 26 25.54 10.04 -1.47
N ALA A 27 25.23 11.18 -2.10
CA ALA A 27 25.10 12.43 -1.37
C ALA A 27 24.06 12.18 -0.26
N ALA A 28 24.51 12.23 0.99
CA ALA A 28 23.60 12.21 2.12
C ALA A 28 22.66 13.40 1.92
N VAL A 29 21.35 13.14 1.90
CA VAL A 29 20.38 14.23 2.09
C VAL A 29 20.84 14.96 3.33
N ALA A 30 20.96 16.29 3.27
CA ALA A 30 21.28 17.08 4.44
C ALA A 30 20.14 16.89 5.46
N ALA A 31 20.20 15.80 6.22
CA ALA A 31 19.23 15.42 7.25
C ALA A 31 19.15 16.46 8.38
N GLY A 32 20.02 17.48 8.33
CA GLY A 32 20.13 18.50 9.34
C GLY A 32 19.04 19.58 9.38
N SER A 33 18.03 19.53 8.49
CA SER A 33 17.02 20.60 8.43
C SER A 33 15.58 20.18 8.74
N LEU A 34 15.26 18.88 8.81
CA LEU A 34 13.89 18.43 9.10
C LEU A 34 13.61 18.54 10.60
N GLN A 35 12.49 19.16 10.95
CA GLN A 35 12.03 19.28 12.33
C GLN A 35 10.67 18.59 12.48
N ARG A 36 10.48 17.90 13.62
CA ARG A 36 9.22 17.30 14.00
C ARG A 36 8.46 18.23 14.93
N THR A 37 7.19 18.49 14.62
CA THR A 37 6.25 19.20 15.50
C THR A 37 5.08 18.30 15.81
N VAL A 38 4.73 18.14 17.09
CA VAL A 38 3.55 17.39 17.52
C VAL A 38 2.36 18.35 17.49
N LEU A 39 1.34 18.03 16.68
CA LEU A 39 0.12 18.84 16.53
C LEU A 39 -0.99 18.42 17.50
N ALA A 40 -1.13 17.11 17.75
CA ALA A 40 -2.15 16.56 18.63
C ALA A 40 -1.66 15.32 19.35
N THR A 41 -2.21 15.07 20.54
CA THR A 41 -1.98 13.89 21.39
C THR A 41 -3.31 13.41 21.96
N GLY A 42 -3.35 12.27 22.64
CA GLY A 42 -4.57 11.74 23.27
C GLY A 42 -5.58 11.20 22.25
N LEU A 43 -5.08 10.69 21.11
CA LEU A 43 -5.88 9.97 20.14
C LEU A 43 -6.06 8.52 20.58
N THR A 44 -7.22 7.93 20.25
CA THR A 44 -7.55 6.54 20.54
C THR A 44 -7.56 5.73 19.25
N GLU A 45 -6.58 4.84 19.09
CA GLU A 45 -6.45 4.00 17.88
C GLU A 45 -6.60 4.81 16.57
N PRO A 46 -5.79 5.88 16.39
CA PRO A 46 -5.89 6.74 15.23
C PRO A 46 -5.46 5.99 13.98
N ILE A 47 -6.34 5.94 12.97
CA ILE A 47 -6.16 5.01 11.84
C ILE A 47 -5.89 5.72 10.51
N ALA A 48 -6.46 6.89 10.29
CA ALA A 48 -6.28 7.65 9.06
C ALA A 48 -6.45 9.15 9.30
N HIS A 49 -5.85 9.96 8.42
CA HIS A 49 -6.07 11.39 8.38
C HIS A 49 -6.06 11.90 6.95
N ASP A 50 -6.66 13.07 6.75
CA ASP A 50 -6.53 13.85 5.52
C ASP A 50 -6.45 15.35 5.85
N VAL A 51 -5.82 16.13 4.97
CA VAL A 51 -5.54 17.54 5.18
C VAL A 51 -6.33 18.37 4.17
N ALA A 52 -7.19 19.22 4.67
CA ALA A 52 -7.99 20.13 3.83
C ALA A 52 -7.12 21.29 3.29
N ALA A 53 -7.59 21.93 2.22
CA ALA A 53 -6.90 23.05 1.58
C ALA A 53 -6.70 24.27 2.51
N ASP A 54 -7.53 24.41 3.55
CA ASP A 54 -7.40 25.44 4.59
C ASP A 54 -6.47 25.05 5.74
N GLY A 55 -5.82 23.89 5.65
CA GLY A 55 -4.86 23.37 6.63
C GLY A 55 -5.48 22.61 7.80
N ARG A 56 -6.81 22.50 7.89
CA ARG A 56 -7.44 21.63 8.90
C ARG A 56 -7.08 20.17 8.64
N VAL A 57 -6.80 19.44 9.72
CA VAL A 57 -6.49 18.01 9.66
C VAL A 57 -7.67 17.22 10.20
N PHE A 58 -8.28 16.42 9.35
CA PHE A 58 -9.36 15.52 9.73
C PHE A 58 -8.79 14.15 10.08
N LEU A 59 -9.20 13.58 11.21
CA LEU A 59 -8.69 12.33 11.73
C LEU A 59 -9.84 11.34 11.96
N ALA A 60 -9.57 10.08 11.63
CA ALA A 60 -10.41 8.96 11.98
C ALA A 60 -9.75 8.13 13.08
N GLU A 61 -10.50 7.80 14.12
CA GLU A 61 -10.15 6.81 15.12
C GLU A 61 -10.94 5.52 14.86
N ARG A 62 -10.28 4.37 14.95
CA ARG A 62 -10.85 3.07 14.60
C ARG A 62 -12.19 2.74 15.26
N PRO A 63 -12.46 3.16 16.53
CA PRO A 63 -13.76 2.98 17.18
C PRO A 63 -14.91 3.80 16.54
N GLY A 64 -14.65 4.63 15.51
CA GLY A 64 -15.66 5.38 14.78
C GLY A 64 -15.69 6.89 15.05
N HIS A 65 -14.78 7.42 15.86
CA HIS A 65 -14.71 8.86 16.11
C HIS A 65 -14.04 9.60 14.95
N LEU A 66 -14.63 10.72 14.57
CA LEU A 66 -14.00 11.72 13.73
C LEU A 66 -13.59 12.91 14.56
N LYS A 67 -12.39 13.40 14.31
CA LYS A 67 -11.83 14.59 14.95
C LYS A 67 -11.28 15.55 13.90
N VAL A 68 -11.19 16.82 14.23
CA VAL A 68 -10.56 17.83 13.41
C VAL A 68 -9.61 18.67 14.25
N TRP A 69 -8.37 18.78 13.78
CA TRP A 69 -7.39 19.73 14.32
C TRP A 69 -7.43 21.00 13.46
N ASP A 70 -7.51 22.15 14.14
CA ASP A 70 -7.61 23.47 13.52
C ASP A 70 -6.28 24.21 13.61
N PRO A 71 -5.64 24.60 12.50
CA PRO A 71 -4.35 25.26 12.53
C PRO A 71 -4.39 26.67 13.10
N GLY A 72 -5.56 27.34 13.09
CA GLY A 72 -5.71 28.69 13.61
C GLY A 72 -5.77 28.76 15.12
N SER A 73 -6.45 27.79 15.75
CA SER A 73 -6.55 27.70 17.22
C SER A 73 -5.55 26.73 17.83
N GLY A 74 -5.02 25.79 17.06
CA GLY A 74 -4.21 24.67 17.56
C GLY A 74 -5.03 23.60 18.30
N GLU A 75 -6.34 23.66 18.28
CA GLU A 75 -7.22 22.77 19.03
C GLU A 75 -7.65 21.55 18.23
N LEU A 76 -7.74 20.41 18.94
CA LEU A 76 -8.34 19.18 18.46
C LEU A 76 -9.77 19.08 19.01
N ARG A 77 -10.77 18.99 18.13
CA ARG A 77 -12.18 18.89 18.51
C ARG A 77 -12.87 17.69 17.86
N SER A 78 -13.98 17.24 18.41
CA SER A 78 -14.82 16.21 17.80
C SER A 78 -15.49 16.76 16.53
N ALA A 79 -15.48 15.95 15.47
CA ALA A 79 -16.24 16.16 14.24
C ALA A 79 -17.34 15.11 14.07
N GLY A 80 -17.65 14.32 15.09
CA GLY A 80 -18.74 13.34 15.12
C GLY A 80 -18.29 11.92 15.41
N HIS A 81 -19.27 11.01 15.37
CA HIS A 81 -19.06 9.57 15.60
C HIS A 81 -19.93 8.77 14.65
N LEU A 82 -19.35 7.81 13.95
CA LEU A 82 -20.03 6.80 13.17
C LEU A 82 -20.08 5.50 13.96
N HIS A 83 -21.27 4.93 14.13
CA HIS A 83 -21.41 3.62 14.76
C HIS A 83 -20.85 2.54 13.83
N VAL A 84 -19.79 1.84 14.27
CA VAL A 84 -19.08 0.82 13.51
C VAL A 84 -18.96 -0.49 14.29
N LEU A 85 -18.85 -1.61 13.57
CA LEU A 85 -18.38 -2.86 14.16
C LEU A 85 -16.89 -2.70 14.48
N THR A 86 -16.46 -3.08 15.68
CA THR A 86 -15.06 -3.08 16.07
C THR A 86 -14.54 -4.51 16.24
N GLY A 87 -13.33 -4.77 15.77
CA GLY A 87 -12.66 -6.06 15.84
C GLY A 87 -11.16 -5.89 15.58
N PRO A 88 -10.39 -6.97 15.42
CA PRO A 88 -8.94 -6.86 15.17
C PRO A 88 -8.58 -5.98 13.98
N GLU A 89 -9.32 -6.12 12.86
CA GLU A 89 -9.15 -5.31 11.64
C GLU A 89 -10.46 -4.64 11.20
N ASP A 90 -11.47 -4.58 12.07
CA ASP A 90 -12.74 -3.90 11.85
C ASP A 90 -12.76 -2.53 12.53
N GLY A 91 -13.59 -1.64 12.01
CA GLY A 91 -13.77 -0.31 12.57
C GLY A 91 -14.07 0.74 11.51
N LEU A 92 -13.81 2.00 11.87
CA LEU A 92 -13.60 3.07 10.90
C LEU A 92 -12.16 2.95 10.39
N LEU A 93 -11.96 2.51 9.15
CA LEU A 93 -10.64 2.10 8.64
C LEU A 93 -9.92 3.20 7.85
N CYS A 94 -10.67 4.11 7.22
CA CYS A 94 -10.10 5.25 6.51
C CYS A 94 -11.10 6.39 6.37
N LEU A 95 -10.57 7.59 6.16
CA LEU A 95 -11.28 8.74 5.66
C LEU A 95 -10.53 9.36 4.47
N ALA A 96 -11.28 9.98 3.55
CA ALA A 96 -10.75 10.86 2.52
C ALA A 96 -11.69 12.03 2.32
N LEU A 97 -11.15 13.23 2.20
CA LEU A 97 -11.91 14.43 1.85
C LEU A 97 -12.14 14.43 0.33
N SER A 98 -13.33 14.88 -0.09
CA SER A 98 -13.60 15.14 -1.50
C SER A 98 -12.60 16.15 -2.07
N PRO A 99 -12.16 16.04 -3.34
CA PRO A 99 -11.42 17.12 -4.00
C PRO A 99 -12.14 18.46 -3.97
N GLY A 100 -13.49 18.47 -3.97
CA GLY A 100 -14.33 19.65 -3.82
C GLY A 100 -14.74 19.97 -2.37
N PHE A 101 -14.03 19.47 -1.37
CA PHE A 101 -14.41 19.55 0.05
C PHE A 101 -14.70 20.97 0.53
N ALA A 102 -13.98 21.97 0.05
CA ALA A 102 -14.21 23.38 0.42
C ALA A 102 -15.65 23.85 0.14
N THR A 103 -16.31 23.29 -0.88
CA THR A 103 -17.66 23.65 -1.31
C THR A 103 -18.73 22.64 -0.92
N ASN A 104 -18.45 21.33 -1.06
CA ASN A 104 -19.45 20.28 -0.87
C ASN A 104 -19.40 19.66 0.55
N GLN A 105 -18.35 19.88 1.29
CA GLN A 105 -18.13 19.33 2.64
C GLN A 105 -18.27 17.80 2.71
N TRP A 106 -17.98 17.08 1.61
CA TRP A 106 -18.10 15.63 1.55
C TRP A 106 -16.84 14.95 2.11
N VAL A 107 -17.09 13.97 2.99
CA VAL A 107 -16.10 13.05 3.52
C VAL A 107 -16.48 11.62 3.14
N PHE A 108 -15.52 10.86 2.67
CA PHE A 108 -15.67 9.44 2.32
C PHE A 108 -15.06 8.60 3.44
N LEU A 109 -15.80 7.62 3.91
CA LEU A 109 -15.42 6.75 5.00
C LEU A 109 -15.46 5.30 4.56
N PHE A 110 -14.39 4.56 4.85
CA PHE A 110 -14.38 3.09 4.75
C PHE A 110 -14.58 2.53 6.16
N HIS A 111 -15.63 1.74 6.35
CA HIS A 111 -16.02 1.30 7.69
C HIS A 111 -16.67 -0.08 7.70
N SER A 112 -16.48 -0.81 8.80
CA SER A 112 -17.16 -2.07 9.09
C SER A 112 -18.56 -1.80 9.65
N THR A 113 -19.57 -2.53 9.15
CA THR A 113 -20.98 -2.21 9.45
C THR A 113 -21.51 -3.17 10.53
N PRO A 114 -22.09 -2.66 11.62
CA PRO A 114 -22.71 -3.51 12.64
C PRO A 114 -23.88 -4.35 12.07
N GLY A 115 -23.97 -5.61 12.51
CA GLY A 115 -25.09 -6.50 12.20
C GLY A 115 -25.10 -7.10 10.78
N VAL A 116 -24.10 -6.77 9.94
CA VAL A 116 -23.92 -7.37 8.60
C VAL A 116 -22.47 -7.69 8.34
N LEU A 117 -22.21 -8.74 7.56
CA LEU A 117 -20.85 -9.15 7.20
C LEU A 117 -20.39 -8.40 5.94
N GLU A 118 -20.27 -7.08 6.07
CA GLU A 118 -19.77 -6.23 4.99
C GLU A 118 -19.01 -5.00 5.51
N ASN A 119 -18.00 -4.60 4.79
CA ASN A 119 -17.43 -3.27 4.86
C ASN A 119 -18.10 -2.37 3.83
N ARG A 120 -18.20 -1.08 4.15
CA ARG A 120 -18.81 -0.08 3.27
C ARG A 120 -17.85 1.06 2.96
N VAL A 121 -17.94 1.55 1.74
CA VAL A 121 -17.46 2.88 1.40
C VAL A 121 -18.68 3.79 1.29
N SER A 122 -18.75 4.76 2.19
CA SER A 122 -19.89 5.68 2.27
C SER A 122 -19.42 7.13 2.21
N ARG A 123 -20.17 7.96 1.48
CA ARG A 123 -20.02 9.41 1.53
C ARG A 123 -20.97 10.00 2.56
N PHE A 124 -20.45 10.97 3.32
CA PHE A 124 -21.22 11.79 4.25
C PHE A 124 -20.97 13.27 3.97
N THR A 125 -21.83 14.14 4.48
CA THR A 125 -21.64 15.59 4.49
C THR A 125 -21.29 16.04 5.91
N LEU A 126 -20.35 16.96 6.05
CA LEU A 126 -20.13 17.66 7.31
C LEU A 126 -21.01 18.91 7.35
N THR A 127 -21.98 18.95 8.26
CA THR A 127 -22.83 20.11 8.49
C THR A 127 -22.31 20.88 9.70
N ASN A 128 -21.90 22.14 9.50
CA ASN A 128 -21.26 22.96 10.53
C ASN A 128 -20.00 22.28 11.14
N GLY A 129 -19.26 21.53 10.32
CA GLY A 129 -18.04 20.81 10.73
C GLY A 129 -18.29 19.54 11.52
N VAL A 130 -19.54 19.04 11.58
CA VAL A 130 -19.92 17.80 12.26
C VAL A 130 -20.53 16.83 11.25
N LEU A 131 -20.21 15.54 11.39
CA LEU A 131 -20.72 14.46 10.55
C LEU A 131 -22.24 14.37 10.62
N ASP A 132 -22.91 14.60 9.50
CA ASP A 132 -24.35 14.37 9.37
C ASP A 132 -24.57 12.89 8.97
N ALA A 133 -24.94 12.06 9.93
CA ALA A 133 -25.21 10.64 9.69
C ALA A 133 -26.37 10.38 8.73
N ALA A 134 -27.36 11.30 8.68
CA ALA A 134 -28.52 11.19 7.78
C ALA A 134 -28.14 11.43 6.32
N SER A 135 -27.03 12.09 6.05
CA SER A 135 -26.52 12.36 4.69
C SER A 135 -25.84 11.15 4.03
N GLN A 136 -25.76 10.00 4.70
CA GLN A 136 -25.07 8.82 4.20
C GLN A 136 -25.51 8.39 2.80
N LYS A 137 -24.53 8.24 1.91
CA LYS A 137 -24.68 7.58 0.59
C LYS A 137 -23.69 6.45 0.51
N ILE A 138 -24.18 5.21 0.40
CA ILE A 138 -23.32 4.03 0.30
C ILE A 138 -22.92 3.85 -1.18
N LEU A 139 -21.61 3.95 -1.47
CA LEU A 139 -21.10 3.76 -2.82
C LEU A 139 -20.75 2.28 -3.09
N LEU A 140 -20.02 1.66 -2.16
CA LEU A 140 -19.56 0.27 -2.33
C LEU A 140 -19.91 -0.56 -1.11
N ARG A 141 -20.26 -1.83 -1.35
CA ARG A 141 -20.44 -2.87 -0.34
C ARG A 141 -19.47 -4.00 -0.62
N ILE A 142 -18.60 -4.29 0.32
CA ILE A 142 -17.56 -5.32 0.21
C ILE A 142 -17.91 -6.44 1.20
N PRO A 143 -18.36 -7.62 0.74
CA PRO A 143 -18.67 -8.75 1.62
C PRO A 143 -17.44 -9.21 2.39
N THR A 144 -17.52 -9.33 3.72
CA THR A 144 -16.43 -9.86 4.55
C THR A 144 -16.54 -11.36 4.75
N LEU A 145 -17.76 -11.89 4.83
CA LEU A 145 -18.14 -13.32 4.95
C LEU A 145 -17.65 -14.02 6.24
N ILE A 146 -16.88 -13.37 7.07
CA ILE A 146 -16.37 -13.93 8.33
C ILE A 146 -16.57 -12.95 9.48
N PRO A 147 -16.89 -13.44 10.69
CA PRO A 147 -17.12 -12.59 11.86
C PRO A 147 -15.85 -11.90 12.40
N LYS A 148 -14.66 -12.38 12.01
CA LYS A 148 -13.35 -11.82 12.38
C LYS A 148 -12.47 -11.81 11.15
N PRO A 149 -12.63 -10.81 10.26
CA PRO A 149 -11.84 -10.74 9.05
C PRO A 149 -10.38 -10.48 9.37
N ASN A 150 -9.50 -11.12 8.61
CA ASN A 150 -8.13 -10.70 8.41
C ASN A 150 -8.03 -10.02 7.04
N HIS A 151 -7.03 -9.16 6.88
CA HIS A 151 -6.74 -8.47 5.62
C HIS A 151 -7.92 -7.65 5.11
N SER A 152 -8.39 -6.72 5.93
CA SER A 152 -9.51 -5.83 5.55
C SER A 152 -9.13 -4.78 4.52
N GLY A 153 -7.84 -4.44 4.39
CA GLY A 153 -7.40 -3.30 3.58
C GLY A 153 -7.93 -1.99 4.16
N GLY A 154 -8.66 -1.22 3.35
CA GLY A 154 -9.43 -0.07 3.82
C GLY A 154 -8.81 1.29 3.52
N GLY A 155 -7.89 1.40 2.56
CA GLY A 155 -7.38 2.69 2.08
C GLY A 155 -8.39 3.41 1.20
N LEU A 156 -8.41 4.75 1.27
CA LEU A 156 -9.16 5.66 0.39
C LEU A 156 -8.23 6.78 -0.12
N GLY A 157 -8.41 7.17 -1.37
CA GLY A 157 -7.68 8.29 -1.96
C GLY A 157 -8.27 8.72 -3.29
N PHE A 158 -8.08 9.98 -3.67
CA PHE A 158 -8.54 10.52 -4.94
C PHE A 158 -7.38 10.79 -5.87
N ASP A 159 -7.61 10.64 -7.19
CA ASP A 159 -6.74 11.22 -8.21
C ASP A 159 -7.16 12.67 -8.54
N ALA A 160 -6.36 13.33 -9.38
CA ALA A 160 -6.62 14.70 -9.80
C ALA A 160 -7.90 14.86 -10.64
N ALA A 161 -8.42 13.78 -11.23
CA ALA A 161 -9.67 13.77 -11.99
C ALA A 161 -10.90 13.53 -11.11
N GLY A 162 -10.72 13.34 -9.80
CA GLY A 162 -11.81 13.10 -8.84
C GLY A 162 -12.27 11.64 -8.78
N ASN A 163 -11.51 10.70 -9.34
CA ASN A 163 -11.82 9.29 -9.18
C ASN A 163 -11.36 8.82 -7.79
N LEU A 164 -12.24 8.10 -7.11
CA LEU A 164 -11.98 7.49 -5.81
C LEU A 164 -11.36 6.11 -6.00
N TYR A 165 -10.20 5.91 -5.39
CA TYR A 165 -9.56 4.60 -5.26
C TYR A 165 -9.88 4.02 -3.89
N VAL A 166 -10.10 2.71 -3.83
CA VAL A 166 -10.49 1.98 -2.63
C VAL A 166 -9.69 0.69 -2.56
N SER A 167 -8.84 0.52 -1.55
CA SER A 167 -8.12 -0.75 -1.38
C SER A 167 -8.87 -1.70 -0.46
N THR A 168 -8.87 -2.99 -0.82
CA THR A 168 -9.50 -4.08 -0.09
C THR A 168 -8.54 -5.25 0.01
N GLY A 169 -8.46 -5.87 1.16
CA GLY A 169 -7.67 -7.10 1.33
C GLY A 169 -8.39 -8.34 0.83
N ASP A 170 -7.71 -9.48 0.87
CA ASP A 170 -8.23 -10.75 0.34
C ASP A 170 -9.20 -11.46 1.29
N TYR A 171 -9.30 -11.02 2.55
CA TYR A 171 -10.18 -11.60 3.58
C TYR A 171 -10.00 -13.10 3.76
N THR A 172 -8.78 -13.60 3.65
CA THR A 172 -8.45 -14.99 3.95
C THR A 172 -7.92 -15.13 5.37
N TYR A 173 -8.04 -16.33 5.92
CA TYR A 173 -7.48 -16.63 7.23
C TYR A 173 -6.02 -17.08 7.10
N ALA A 174 -5.09 -16.21 7.52
CA ALA A 174 -3.66 -16.39 7.33
C ALA A 174 -3.06 -17.63 8.03
N GLY A 175 -3.61 -18.02 9.19
CA GLY A 175 -3.02 -19.05 10.03
C GLY A 175 -3.16 -20.51 9.52
N GLN A 176 -4.02 -20.78 8.55
CA GLN A 176 -4.29 -22.15 8.09
C GLN A 176 -3.47 -22.61 6.89
N SER A 177 -2.65 -21.71 6.31
CA SER A 177 -1.75 -22.03 5.20
C SER A 177 -0.29 -22.16 5.63
N ASP A 178 -0.02 -22.34 6.91
CA ASP A 178 1.32 -22.37 7.51
C ASP A 178 2.15 -21.12 7.17
N GLY A 179 1.46 -19.99 6.95
CA GLY A 179 2.08 -18.72 6.55
C GLY A 179 2.45 -18.60 5.06
N TYR A 180 2.15 -19.58 4.23
CA TYR A 180 2.31 -19.51 2.77
C TYR A 180 1.03 -19.00 2.09
N ALA A 181 0.99 -18.99 0.76
CA ALA A 181 -0.20 -18.59 0.02
C ALA A 181 -1.40 -19.51 0.36
N PRO A 182 -2.57 -18.96 0.70
CA PRO A 182 -3.78 -19.71 0.98
C PRO A 182 -4.43 -20.14 -0.34
N LEU A 183 -4.16 -21.37 -0.76
CA LEU A 183 -4.65 -22.01 -2.00
C LEU A 183 -5.43 -23.29 -1.66
N ASP A 184 -6.25 -23.26 -0.60
CA ASP A 184 -6.97 -24.44 -0.09
C ASP A 184 -8.30 -24.62 -0.82
N ARG A 185 -8.29 -25.53 -1.80
CA ARG A 185 -9.44 -25.83 -2.67
C ARG A 185 -10.41 -26.86 -2.11
N ARG A 186 -10.19 -27.35 -0.88
CA ARG A 186 -11.05 -28.36 -0.26
C ARG A 186 -12.44 -27.79 0.04
N PRO A 187 -13.52 -28.55 -0.13
CA PRO A 187 -14.85 -28.16 0.32
C PRO A 187 -14.87 -27.81 1.81
N GLY A 188 -15.50 -26.69 2.18
CA GLY A 188 -15.55 -26.16 3.55
C GLY A 188 -14.31 -25.37 3.98
N HIS A 189 -13.34 -25.17 3.08
CA HIS A 189 -12.13 -24.38 3.30
C HIS A 189 -12.07 -23.10 2.46
N GLU A 190 -13.20 -22.63 1.93
CA GLU A 190 -13.30 -21.48 1.04
C GLU A 190 -12.70 -20.20 1.63
N LEU A 191 -12.71 -20.05 2.97
CA LEU A 191 -12.11 -18.92 3.67
C LEU A 191 -10.56 -18.93 3.68
N ASN A 192 -9.96 -20.05 3.27
CA ASN A 192 -8.52 -20.25 3.17
C ASN A 192 -8.06 -20.32 1.72
N ASP A 193 -8.89 -19.85 0.78
CA ASP A 193 -8.57 -19.85 -0.65
C ASP A 193 -8.65 -18.43 -1.23
N SER A 194 -7.48 -17.76 -1.38
CA SER A 194 -7.41 -16.45 -2.02
C SER A 194 -7.69 -16.48 -3.52
N GLU A 195 -7.78 -17.66 -4.13
CA GLU A 195 -8.26 -17.81 -5.52
C GLU A 195 -9.73 -17.39 -5.64
N ARG A 196 -10.51 -17.53 -4.56
CA ARG A 196 -11.90 -17.08 -4.46
C ARG A 196 -12.03 -15.55 -4.41
N THR A 197 -10.99 -14.84 -3.98
CA THR A 197 -10.99 -13.40 -3.71
C THR A 197 -9.96 -12.66 -4.58
N ALA A 198 -8.69 -12.60 -4.19
CA ALA A 198 -7.66 -11.79 -4.83
C ALA A 198 -7.46 -12.13 -6.32
N ALA A 199 -7.48 -13.40 -6.68
CA ALA A 199 -7.39 -13.89 -8.06
C ALA A 199 -8.73 -14.03 -8.79
N ASN A 200 -9.86 -13.64 -8.16
CA ASN A 200 -11.19 -13.72 -8.75
C ASN A 200 -11.59 -12.35 -9.34
N THR A 201 -11.82 -12.30 -10.63
CA THR A 201 -12.18 -11.06 -11.35
C THR A 201 -13.60 -10.58 -11.07
N ALA A 202 -14.47 -11.43 -10.52
CA ALA A 202 -15.84 -11.10 -10.14
C ALA A 202 -15.99 -10.66 -8.67
N ASP A 203 -14.89 -10.56 -7.92
CA ASP A 203 -14.87 -10.22 -6.49
C ASP A 203 -14.14 -8.90 -6.23
N PHE A 204 -14.59 -8.12 -5.22
CA PHE A 204 -13.99 -6.86 -4.85
C PHE A 204 -12.81 -6.99 -3.89
N ARG A 205 -12.58 -8.16 -3.30
CA ARG A 205 -11.55 -8.40 -2.28
C ARG A 205 -10.19 -8.71 -2.90
N GLY A 206 -9.11 -8.27 -2.23
CA GLY A 206 -7.76 -8.38 -2.76
C GLY A 206 -7.52 -7.48 -3.98
N LYS A 207 -8.03 -6.26 -3.92
CA LYS A 207 -8.11 -5.31 -5.04
C LYS A 207 -7.76 -3.88 -4.63
N ILE A 208 -7.46 -3.04 -5.60
CA ILE A 208 -7.69 -1.61 -5.52
C ILE A 208 -8.72 -1.26 -6.60
N LEU A 209 -9.89 -0.83 -6.14
CA LEU A 209 -11.02 -0.44 -6.98
C LEU A 209 -10.88 1.03 -7.37
N ARG A 210 -11.43 1.43 -8.52
CA ARG A 210 -11.49 2.83 -8.95
C ARG A 210 -12.87 3.15 -9.53
N VAL A 211 -13.53 4.17 -8.95
CA VAL A 211 -14.86 4.65 -9.33
C VAL A 211 -14.89 6.18 -9.34
N HIS A 212 -15.78 6.79 -10.09
CA HIS A 212 -16.02 8.23 -10.06
C HIS A 212 -17.33 8.51 -9.30
N PRO A 213 -17.29 9.04 -8.06
CA PRO A 213 -18.48 9.30 -7.27
C PRO A 213 -19.33 10.45 -7.87
N GLU A 214 -20.64 10.24 -7.93
CA GLU A 214 -21.60 11.22 -8.42
C GLU A 214 -22.33 11.95 -7.27
N PRO A 215 -22.87 13.16 -7.53
CA PRO A 215 -23.58 13.95 -6.52
C PRO A 215 -24.79 13.24 -5.92
N ASP A 216 -25.49 12.41 -6.66
CA ASP A 216 -26.67 11.67 -6.18
C ASP A 216 -26.34 10.50 -5.27
N GLY A 217 -25.06 10.11 -5.17
CA GLY A 217 -24.54 8.99 -4.36
C GLY A 217 -24.35 7.71 -5.15
N THR A 218 -24.52 7.75 -6.46
CA THR A 218 -24.08 6.71 -7.39
C THR A 218 -22.60 6.90 -7.76
N TYR A 219 -22.08 6.09 -8.68
CA TYR A 219 -20.76 6.27 -9.26
C TYR A 219 -20.76 5.82 -10.73
N GLN A 220 -19.81 6.34 -11.48
CA GLN A 220 -19.46 5.89 -12.82
C GLN A 220 -18.17 5.08 -12.81
N ILE A 221 -17.99 4.26 -13.84
CA ILE A 221 -16.73 3.55 -14.10
C ILE A 221 -15.86 4.44 -15.00
N PRO A 222 -14.74 4.97 -14.49
CA PRO A 222 -13.84 5.76 -15.33
C PRO A 222 -13.13 4.88 -16.35
N PRO A 223 -12.78 5.42 -17.54
CA PRO A 223 -12.06 4.67 -18.54
C PRO A 223 -10.66 4.25 -18.04
N GLY A 224 -10.18 3.09 -18.51
CA GLY A 224 -8.85 2.58 -18.17
C GLY A 224 -8.79 1.73 -16.90
N ASN A 225 -9.93 1.29 -16.35
CA ASN A 225 -9.96 0.18 -15.39
C ASN A 225 -9.59 -1.14 -16.08
N LEU A 226 -9.25 -2.16 -15.28
CA LEU A 226 -8.70 -3.42 -15.79
C LEU A 226 -9.67 -4.18 -16.70
N PHE A 227 -10.96 -4.10 -16.40
CA PHE A 227 -12.02 -4.73 -17.18
C PHE A 227 -13.02 -3.67 -17.65
N PRO A 228 -13.26 -3.57 -18.96
CA PRO A 228 -14.30 -2.67 -19.49
C PRO A 228 -15.69 -3.03 -18.94
N PRO A 229 -16.60 -2.06 -18.78
CA PRO A 229 -18.01 -2.33 -18.47
C PRO A 229 -18.62 -3.35 -19.43
N GLY A 230 -19.37 -4.30 -18.89
CA GLY A 230 -19.99 -5.40 -19.68
C GLY A 230 -19.08 -6.60 -19.92
N THR A 231 -17.84 -6.61 -19.41
CA THR A 231 -17.02 -7.83 -19.42
C THR A 231 -17.68 -8.89 -18.53
N ALA A 232 -18.03 -10.04 -19.12
CA ALA A 232 -18.62 -11.15 -18.37
C ALA A 232 -17.65 -11.64 -17.29
N ASP A 233 -18.18 -12.06 -16.15
CA ASP A 233 -17.42 -12.62 -15.04
C ASP A 233 -16.27 -11.73 -14.50
N ALA A 234 -16.40 -10.38 -14.69
CA ALA A 234 -15.45 -9.41 -14.17
C ALA A 234 -16.15 -8.16 -13.62
N ARG A 235 -15.54 -7.53 -12.62
CA ARG A 235 -15.99 -6.29 -12.04
C ARG A 235 -15.30 -5.09 -12.70
N PRO A 236 -16.05 -4.18 -13.34
CA PRO A 236 -15.47 -3.03 -14.02
C PRO A 236 -14.84 -2.01 -13.06
N GLU A 237 -15.13 -2.08 -11.77
CA GLU A 237 -14.52 -1.24 -10.73
C GLU A 237 -13.05 -1.56 -10.47
N ILE A 238 -12.58 -2.74 -10.88
CA ILE A 238 -11.21 -3.21 -10.60
C ILE A 238 -10.20 -2.39 -11.40
N TYR A 239 -9.29 -1.68 -10.69
CA TYR A 239 -8.11 -1.06 -11.27
C TYR A 239 -6.86 -1.94 -11.06
N VAL A 240 -6.65 -2.43 -9.83
CA VAL A 240 -5.60 -3.41 -9.50
C VAL A 240 -6.25 -4.66 -8.94
N MET A 241 -5.77 -5.83 -9.33
CA MET A 241 -6.09 -7.12 -8.72
C MET A 241 -4.82 -7.84 -8.26
N GLY A 242 -5.01 -8.91 -7.48
CA GLY A 242 -3.89 -9.73 -7.02
C GLY A 242 -3.14 -9.09 -5.85
N CYS A 243 -3.86 -8.58 -4.85
CA CYS A 243 -3.33 -8.06 -3.59
C CYS A 243 -3.73 -8.94 -2.40
N ARG A 244 -2.87 -9.01 -1.37
CA ARG A 244 -3.19 -9.68 -0.10
C ARG A 244 -3.83 -8.72 0.89
N ASN A 245 -3.11 -7.69 1.30
CA ASN A 245 -3.61 -6.66 2.22
C ASN A 245 -3.00 -5.28 1.90
N PRO A 246 -3.46 -4.62 0.83
CA PRO A 246 -3.00 -3.30 0.42
C PRO A 246 -3.56 -2.23 1.36
N PHE A 247 -2.97 -2.11 2.57
CA PHE A 247 -3.57 -1.35 3.67
C PHE A 247 -3.50 0.17 3.44
N ARG A 248 -2.36 0.68 2.93
CA ARG A 248 -2.19 2.10 2.61
C ARG A 248 -1.58 2.28 1.23
N PHE A 249 -2.15 3.22 0.52
CA PHE A 249 -1.73 3.60 -0.82
C PHE A 249 -1.78 5.11 -1.02
N SER A 250 -1.21 5.57 -2.12
CA SER A 250 -1.32 6.95 -2.58
C SER A 250 -1.38 6.99 -4.11
N VAL A 251 -2.19 7.90 -4.65
CA VAL A 251 -2.18 8.25 -6.08
C VAL A 251 -1.36 9.53 -6.22
N ASP A 252 -0.34 9.51 -7.03
CA ASP A 252 0.45 10.69 -7.33
C ASP A 252 -0.36 11.66 -8.22
N PRO A 253 -0.64 12.89 -7.78
CA PRO A 253 -1.49 13.82 -8.52
C PRO A 253 -0.85 14.32 -9.83
N VAL A 254 0.46 14.16 -10.01
CA VAL A 254 1.20 14.62 -11.20
C VAL A 254 1.30 13.52 -12.26
N SER A 255 1.76 12.34 -11.89
CA SER A 255 1.92 11.22 -12.83
C SER A 255 0.65 10.37 -12.98
N GLY A 256 -0.27 10.42 -12.02
CA GLY A 256 -1.40 9.51 -11.91
C GLY A 256 -1.01 8.10 -11.46
N TRP A 257 0.26 7.87 -11.09
CA TRP A 257 0.71 6.56 -10.66
C TRP A 257 0.20 6.23 -9.27
N LEU A 258 -0.18 4.97 -9.09
CA LEU A 258 -0.67 4.43 -7.82
C LEU A 258 0.45 3.66 -7.13
N TYR A 259 0.78 4.04 -5.91
CA TYR A 259 1.76 3.38 -5.04
C TYR A 259 1.06 2.76 -3.83
N TRP A 260 1.39 1.51 -3.47
CA TRP A 260 0.87 0.89 -2.25
C TRP A 260 1.88 -0.05 -1.61
N GLY A 261 1.73 -0.22 -0.29
CA GLY A 261 2.35 -1.33 0.43
C GLY A 261 1.37 -2.49 0.52
N ASP A 262 1.85 -3.71 0.28
CA ASP A 262 1.06 -4.93 0.43
C ASP A 262 1.68 -5.81 1.51
N VAL A 263 0.90 -6.09 2.56
CA VAL A 263 1.35 -6.93 3.68
C VAL A 263 1.29 -8.40 3.26
N GLY A 264 2.46 -9.00 3.18
CA GLY A 264 2.65 -10.34 2.68
C GLY A 264 2.42 -11.44 3.72
N PRO A 265 2.53 -12.73 3.33
CA PRO A 265 2.31 -13.88 4.19
C PRO A 265 3.44 -14.08 5.21
N ASP A 266 3.18 -14.87 6.27
CA ASP A 266 4.00 -14.94 7.47
C ASP A 266 5.12 -15.98 7.44
N ALA A 267 5.22 -16.80 6.38
CA ALA A 267 6.26 -17.84 6.26
C ALA A 267 7.67 -17.27 6.43
N LEU A 268 8.39 -17.73 7.45
CA LEU A 268 9.71 -17.21 7.79
C LEU A 268 10.83 -17.71 6.86
N GLY A 269 10.60 -18.83 6.18
CA GLY A 269 11.56 -19.45 5.26
C GLY A 269 10.88 -20.01 4.01
N PRO A 270 11.64 -20.27 2.93
CA PRO A 270 11.11 -20.94 1.75
C PRO A 270 10.91 -22.44 2.02
N ASP A 271 9.88 -23.02 1.39
CA ASP A 271 9.63 -24.44 1.34
C ASP A 271 9.49 -24.86 -0.13
N PRO A 272 10.35 -25.77 -0.64
CA PRO A 272 10.25 -26.24 -2.02
C PRO A 272 8.87 -26.82 -2.39
N ALA A 273 8.12 -27.32 -1.41
CA ALA A 273 6.78 -27.89 -1.61
C ALA A 273 5.67 -26.82 -1.63
N ARG A 274 5.93 -25.63 -1.06
CA ARG A 274 4.91 -24.57 -0.85
C ARG A 274 5.23 -23.28 -1.61
N GLY A 275 6.50 -22.88 -1.66
CA GLY A 275 6.94 -21.65 -2.32
C GLY A 275 7.94 -20.81 -1.52
N PRO A 276 8.09 -19.53 -1.84
CA PRO A 276 9.03 -18.63 -1.17
C PRO A 276 8.62 -18.34 0.27
N ALA A 277 9.57 -17.81 1.05
CA ALA A 277 9.24 -17.12 2.31
C ALA A 277 8.27 -15.97 2.05
N GLY A 278 7.56 -15.52 3.09
CA GLY A 278 6.73 -14.33 3.00
C GLY A 278 7.54 -13.05 2.85
N PHE A 279 7.08 -12.16 1.97
CA PHE A 279 7.64 -10.83 1.77
C PHE A 279 6.52 -9.80 1.91
N ASP A 280 6.83 -8.66 2.51
CA ASP A 280 6.04 -7.46 2.28
C ASP A 280 6.57 -6.75 1.04
N GLU A 281 5.68 -6.06 0.34
CA GLU A 281 5.96 -5.47 -0.96
C GLU A 281 5.57 -4.01 -1.02
N PHE A 282 6.32 -3.25 -1.84
CA PHE A 282 5.90 -1.95 -2.33
C PHE A 282 5.73 -2.03 -3.85
N ASN A 283 4.56 -1.65 -4.29
CA ASN A 283 4.12 -1.79 -5.66
C ASN A 283 3.84 -0.43 -6.30
N VAL A 284 3.95 -0.34 -7.63
CA VAL A 284 3.58 0.82 -8.41
C VAL A 284 2.81 0.39 -9.65
N ALA A 285 1.60 0.94 -9.83
CA ALA A 285 0.81 0.77 -11.03
C ALA A 285 0.81 2.08 -11.84
N THR A 286 1.30 2.03 -13.06
CA THR A 286 1.22 3.13 -14.04
C THR A 286 -0.02 3.02 -14.92
N ALA A 287 -0.68 1.87 -14.88
CA ALA A 287 -1.95 1.54 -15.52
C ALA A 287 -2.60 0.39 -14.72
N ALA A 288 -3.86 0.10 -15.01
CA ALA A 288 -4.57 -1.02 -14.41
C ALA A 288 -3.85 -2.36 -14.66
N GLY A 289 -3.83 -3.27 -13.66
CA GLY A 289 -3.07 -4.50 -13.80
C GLY A 289 -3.32 -5.54 -12.70
N ASN A 290 -2.70 -6.71 -12.89
CA ASN A 290 -2.67 -7.81 -11.93
C ASN A 290 -1.29 -7.84 -11.26
N PHE A 291 -1.23 -7.93 -9.92
CA PHE A 291 0.02 -7.94 -9.14
C PHE A 291 0.28 -9.31 -8.45
N GLY A 292 -0.43 -10.33 -8.89
CA GLY A 292 -0.02 -11.72 -8.79
C GLY A 292 -0.52 -12.51 -7.59
N TRP A 293 -0.87 -11.88 -6.45
CA TRP A 293 -1.37 -12.64 -5.30
C TRP A 293 -2.66 -13.42 -5.63
N PRO A 294 -2.80 -14.68 -5.22
CA PRO A 294 -1.95 -15.48 -4.31
C PRO A 294 -0.88 -16.34 -5.01
N TYR A 295 -0.69 -16.20 -6.30
CA TYR A 295 0.20 -17.06 -7.06
C TYR A 295 1.66 -16.62 -7.07
N PHE A 296 1.89 -15.32 -6.96
CA PHE A 296 3.21 -14.71 -7.06
C PHE A 296 3.42 -13.65 -5.98
N GLN A 297 4.68 -13.40 -5.66
CA GLN A 297 5.13 -12.40 -4.72
C GLN A 297 6.48 -11.83 -5.15
N ALA A 298 6.84 -10.64 -4.65
CA ALA A 298 8.12 -10.00 -4.92
C ALA A 298 8.37 -9.76 -6.44
N ASP A 299 9.46 -10.28 -6.97
CA ASP A 299 9.81 -10.27 -8.39
C ASP A 299 9.09 -11.39 -9.18
N ASN A 300 7.82 -11.64 -8.88
CA ASN A 300 7.00 -12.73 -9.42
C ASN A 300 7.49 -14.13 -9.00
N ARG A 301 7.98 -14.29 -7.77
CA ARG A 301 8.33 -15.59 -7.19
C ARG A 301 7.08 -16.44 -7.03
N PRO A 302 7.00 -17.61 -7.65
CA PRO A 302 5.79 -18.39 -7.65
C PRO A 302 5.60 -19.14 -6.34
N TYR A 303 4.37 -19.13 -5.84
CA TYR A 303 3.86 -20.19 -4.97
C TYR A 303 3.45 -21.38 -5.83
N VAL A 304 3.53 -22.57 -5.25
CA VAL A 304 3.07 -23.80 -5.92
C VAL A 304 1.70 -24.18 -5.40
N ARG A 305 0.88 -24.79 -6.24
CA ARG A 305 -0.38 -25.38 -5.83
C ARG A 305 -0.11 -26.54 -4.89
N TRP A 306 -0.59 -26.43 -3.67
CA TRP A 306 -0.46 -27.43 -2.64
C TRP A 306 -1.80 -28.13 -2.44
N ASP A 307 -1.81 -29.47 -2.60
CA ASP A 307 -2.97 -30.25 -2.25
C ASP A 307 -2.95 -30.57 -0.75
N PHE A 308 -3.84 -29.93 0.00
CA PHE A 308 -3.94 -30.08 1.45
C PHE A 308 -4.47 -31.44 1.89
N ALA A 309 -5.18 -32.18 1.02
CA ALA A 309 -5.71 -33.51 1.33
C ALA A 309 -4.64 -34.59 1.19
N THR A 310 -3.90 -34.56 0.09
CA THR A 310 -2.85 -35.55 -0.22
C THR A 310 -1.46 -35.12 0.24
N LYS A 311 -1.28 -33.86 0.63
CA LYS A 311 0.00 -33.22 0.98
C LYS A 311 1.03 -33.33 -0.14
N THR A 312 0.57 -33.09 -1.37
CA THR A 312 1.43 -33.15 -2.56
C THR A 312 1.57 -31.78 -3.21
N THR A 313 2.75 -31.55 -3.78
CA THR A 313 3.10 -30.34 -4.51
C THR A 313 2.56 -30.40 -5.93
N GLY A 314 1.82 -29.39 -6.34
CA GLY A 314 1.38 -29.18 -7.72
C GLY A 314 2.37 -28.33 -8.52
N ALA A 315 1.96 -27.93 -9.73
CA ALA A 315 2.76 -27.08 -10.59
C ALA A 315 2.75 -25.62 -10.13
N ALA A 316 3.88 -24.92 -10.31
CA ALA A 316 3.94 -23.47 -10.28
C ALA A 316 3.20 -22.89 -11.50
N LEU A 317 2.63 -21.70 -11.33
CA LEU A 317 1.98 -20.99 -12.43
C LEU A 317 3.01 -20.10 -13.17
N ASP A 318 2.69 -19.77 -14.42
CA ASP A 318 3.44 -18.81 -15.23
C ASP A 318 2.92 -17.38 -14.96
N PRO A 319 3.75 -16.44 -14.53
CA PRO A 319 3.31 -15.06 -14.31
C PRO A 319 2.87 -14.35 -15.60
N ALA A 320 3.33 -14.78 -16.76
CA ALA A 320 2.88 -14.24 -18.05
C ALA A 320 1.47 -14.68 -18.44
N ALA A 321 1.00 -15.80 -17.90
CA ALA A 321 -0.31 -16.39 -18.22
C ALA A 321 -0.95 -17.11 -17.03
N PRO A 322 -1.23 -16.42 -15.91
CA PRO A 322 -1.79 -17.06 -14.73
C PRO A 322 -3.20 -17.55 -14.98
N VAL A 323 -3.54 -18.70 -14.36
CA VAL A 323 -4.84 -19.36 -14.52
C VAL A 323 -5.46 -19.61 -13.14
N ASN A 324 -6.68 -19.11 -12.94
CA ASN A 324 -7.51 -19.43 -11.79
C ASN A 324 -8.56 -20.46 -12.18
N ASP A 325 -8.27 -21.73 -11.94
CA ASP A 325 -9.18 -22.86 -12.16
C ASP A 325 -9.70 -23.45 -10.84
N SER A 326 -9.62 -22.68 -9.73
CA SER A 326 -10.21 -23.08 -8.45
C SER A 326 -11.70 -23.33 -8.57
N PRO A 327 -12.26 -24.35 -7.89
CA PRO A 327 -13.70 -24.56 -7.80
C PRO A 327 -14.43 -23.39 -7.11
N HIS A 328 -13.70 -22.53 -6.39
CA HIS A 328 -14.24 -21.34 -5.69
C HIS A 328 -14.20 -20.08 -6.56
N ASN A 329 -13.63 -20.14 -7.76
CA ASN A 329 -13.58 -19.01 -8.69
C ASN A 329 -14.92 -18.82 -9.41
N THR A 330 -15.46 -17.61 -9.36
CA THR A 330 -16.66 -17.19 -10.10
C THR A 330 -16.34 -16.22 -11.24
N GLY A 331 -15.06 -15.87 -11.40
CA GLY A 331 -14.57 -14.95 -12.41
C GLY A 331 -13.92 -15.65 -13.61
N LEU A 332 -13.16 -14.88 -14.35
CA LEU A 332 -12.37 -15.35 -15.48
C LEU A 332 -11.34 -16.39 -15.03
N LYS A 333 -11.15 -17.44 -15.83
CA LYS A 333 -10.11 -18.44 -15.60
C LYS A 333 -8.73 -17.94 -16.00
N ARG A 334 -8.62 -17.27 -17.16
CA ARG A 334 -7.36 -16.65 -17.61
C ARG A 334 -7.26 -15.26 -17.05
N LEU A 335 -6.19 -15.00 -16.32
CA LEU A 335 -5.95 -13.72 -15.69
C LEU A 335 -4.95 -12.89 -16.50
N PRO A 336 -4.98 -11.56 -16.38
CA PRO A 336 -3.94 -10.71 -16.93
C PRO A 336 -2.55 -11.10 -16.40
N PRO A 337 -1.46 -10.85 -17.15
CA PRO A 337 -0.10 -11.10 -16.70
C PRO A 337 0.19 -10.43 -15.36
N ALA A 338 0.93 -11.12 -14.49
CA ALA A 338 1.32 -10.58 -13.19
C ALA A 338 2.48 -9.59 -13.33
N GLN A 339 2.36 -8.46 -12.65
CA GLN A 339 3.39 -7.44 -12.55
C GLN A 339 4.18 -7.63 -11.25
N PRO A 340 5.53 -7.49 -11.26
CA PRO A 340 6.34 -7.60 -10.06
C PRO A 340 6.29 -6.33 -9.21
N ALA A 341 6.56 -6.49 -7.90
CA ALA A 341 6.83 -5.38 -7.00
C ALA A 341 8.14 -4.66 -7.37
N PHE A 342 8.24 -3.35 -7.10
CA PHE A 342 9.50 -2.62 -7.29
C PHE A 342 10.45 -2.75 -6.09
N LEU A 343 9.91 -3.06 -4.90
CA LEU A 343 10.67 -3.28 -3.69
C LEU A 343 9.94 -4.32 -2.82
N TRP A 344 10.71 -5.26 -2.21
CA TRP A 344 10.18 -6.29 -1.30
C TRP A 344 11.21 -6.69 -0.26
N TYR A 345 10.74 -7.16 0.89
CA TYR A 345 11.63 -7.53 1.99
C TYR A 345 11.03 -8.62 2.89
N PRO A 346 11.87 -9.56 3.41
CA PRO A 346 11.44 -10.62 4.31
C PRO A 346 11.37 -10.15 5.77
N ALA A 347 10.91 -11.02 6.67
CA ALA A 347 11.02 -10.81 8.12
C ALA A 347 12.49 -10.76 8.58
N GLY A 348 13.36 -11.58 8.00
CA GLY A 348 14.81 -11.50 8.21
C GLY A 348 15.45 -10.29 7.53
N PRO A 349 16.78 -10.10 7.68
CA PRO A 349 17.47 -9.04 6.96
C PRO A 349 17.43 -9.30 5.45
N SER A 350 17.20 -8.24 4.68
CA SER A 350 17.26 -8.30 3.22
C SER A 350 18.69 -8.08 2.74
N SER A 351 19.21 -9.00 1.92
CA SER A 351 20.52 -8.79 1.28
C SER A 351 20.49 -7.70 0.21
N ARG A 352 19.35 -7.51 -0.41
CA ARG A 352 19.15 -6.47 -1.44
C ARG A 352 18.88 -5.08 -0.85
N TRP A 353 18.17 -5.03 0.28
CA TRP A 353 17.73 -3.81 0.95
C TRP A 353 18.03 -3.88 2.46
N PRO A 354 19.33 -3.92 2.87
CA PRO A 354 19.69 -4.06 4.27
C PRO A 354 19.19 -2.91 5.15
N GLU A 355 19.01 -1.73 4.56
CA GLU A 355 18.50 -0.54 5.21
C GLU A 355 17.04 -0.64 5.66
N LEU A 356 16.28 -1.64 5.18
CA LEU A 356 14.91 -1.88 5.64
C LEU A 356 14.85 -2.59 6.99
N GLY A 357 15.99 -3.14 7.46
CA GLY A 357 16.08 -3.81 8.75
C GLY A 357 15.44 -5.20 8.75
N SER A 358 15.09 -5.70 9.94
CA SER A 358 14.46 -7.01 10.17
C SER A 358 13.41 -6.92 11.28
N GLY A 359 12.59 -7.97 11.43
CA GLY A 359 11.50 -8.06 12.39
C GLY A 359 10.15 -8.26 11.71
N ALA A 360 9.08 -8.07 12.47
CA ALA A 360 7.73 -8.06 11.94
C ALA A 360 7.57 -7.02 10.82
N ARG A 361 6.54 -7.16 9.99
CA ARG A 361 6.38 -6.41 8.76
C ARG A 361 4.96 -5.89 8.59
N SER A 362 4.85 -4.65 8.09
CA SER A 362 3.57 -4.04 7.69
C SER A 362 3.84 -2.88 6.74
N ALA A 363 4.07 -3.21 5.46
CA ALA A 363 4.39 -2.26 4.42
C ALA A 363 3.21 -1.33 4.12
N MET A 364 3.48 -0.03 4.05
CA MET A 364 2.49 1.02 3.75
C MET A 364 3.12 2.08 2.85
N ALA A 365 2.41 2.53 1.81
CA ALA A 365 2.87 3.61 0.96
C ALA A 365 2.12 4.91 1.24
N GLY A 366 2.88 5.98 1.33
CA GLY A 366 2.43 7.36 1.43
C GLY A 366 2.56 8.11 0.10
N PRO A 367 2.44 9.44 0.12
CA PRO A 367 2.39 10.27 -1.08
C PRO A 367 3.76 10.48 -1.73
N VAL A 368 3.75 10.86 -3.02
CA VAL A 368 4.91 11.43 -3.71
C VAL A 368 5.01 12.91 -3.37
N TYR A 369 6.23 13.37 -3.09
CA TYR A 369 6.50 14.79 -2.87
C TYR A 369 6.81 15.50 -4.18
N HIS A 370 6.16 16.64 -4.41
CA HIS A 370 6.45 17.56 -5.50
C HIS A 370 6.85 18.91 -4.93
N PHE A 371 8.10 19.29 -5.14
CA PHE A 371 8.60 20.56 -4.65
C PHE A 371 7.97 21.73 -5.38
N ALA A 372 7.31 22.61 -4.63
CA ALA A 372 6.70 23.84 -5.15
C ALA A 372 7.62 25.05 -4.83
N PRO A 373 8.44 25.54 -5.77
CA PRO A 373 9.36 26.65 -5.51
C PRO A 373 8.62 27.95 -5.13
N GLY A 374 7.44 28.18 -5.72
CA GLY A 374 6.60 29.35 -5.41
C GLY A 374 5.82 29.29 -4.10
N LEU A 375 5.80 28.16 -3.39
CA LEU A 375 5.11 28.05 -2.10
C LEU A 375 5.94 28.74 -1.00
N ALA A 376 5.43 29.85 -0.50
CA ALA A 376 6.03 30.60 0.60
C ALA A 376 5.70 29.94 1.95
N SER A 377 6.36 28.81 2.25
CA SER A 377 6.19 28.05 3.50
C SER A 377 7.54 27.62 4.05
N ALA A 378 7.79 27.93 5.32
CA ALA A 378 8.96 27.43 6.05
C ALA A 378 8.82 25.94 6.44
N ARG A 379 7.64 25.35 6.26
CA ARG A 379 7.34 23.96 6.64
C ARG A 379 7.46 22.98 5.48
N LYS A 380 7.51 23.46 4.21
CA LYS A 380 7.66 22.60 3.05
C LYS A 380 8.98 21.83 3.11
N LEU A 381 8.96 20.58 2.64
CA LEU A 381 10.18 19.80 2.57
C LEU A 381 11.17 20.42 1.57
N PRO A 382 12.49 20.20 1.76
CA PRO A 382 13.53 20.64 0.81
C PRO A 382 13.33 20.06 -0.59
N ALA A 383 13.85 20.75 -1.61
CA ALA A 383 13.83 20.31 -3.01
C ALA A 383 14.52 18.97 -3.23
N ASP A 384 15.44 18.58 -2.36
CA ASP A 384 16.13 17.26 -2.41
C ASP A 384 15.19 16.07 -2.31
N PHE A 385 13.95 16.28 -1.81
CA PHE A 385 12.89 15.25 -1.74
C PHE A 385 11.98 15.24 -2.96
N ASP A 386 12.15 16.14 -3.92
CA ASP A 386 11.31 16.20 -5.12
C ASP A 386 11.29 14.86 -5.88
N GLY A 387 10.09 14.43 -6.28
CA GLY A 387 9.85 13.16 -6.95
C GLY A 387 9.98 11.90 -6.07
N ALA A 388 10.22 12.03 -4.76
CA ALA A 388 10.28 10.87 -3.87
C ALA A 388 8.89 10.38 -3.47
N VAL A 389 8.64 9.09 -3.55
CA VAL A 389 7.53 8.44 -2.85
C VAL A 389 7.94 8.17 -1.40
N PHE A 390 7.05 8.48 -0.45
CA PHE A 390 7.29 8.26 0.97
C PHE A 390 6.71 6.91 1.39
N LEU A 391 7.58 5.94 1.62
CA LEU A 391 7.23 4.62 2.13
C LEU A 391 7.35 4.60 3.65
N HIS A 392 6.46 3.88 4.31
CA HIS A 392 6.52 3.72 5.75
C HIS A 392 6.22 2.29 6.18
N GLU A 393 6.72 1.96 7.34
CA GLU A 393 6.63 0.62 7.89
C GLU A 393 6.11 0.68 9.33
N TRP A 394 4.95 0.11 9.53
CA TRP A 394 4.23 0.24 10.79
C TRP A 394 4.91 -0.50 11.94
N GLU A 395 5.37 -1.75 11.74
CA GLU A 395 6.02 -2.53 12.79
C GLU A 395 7.44 -2.07 13.06
N ARG A 396 8.21 -1.75 12.01
CA ARG A 396 9.61 -1.34 12.14
C ARG A 396 9.78 0.13 12.49
N GLY A 397 8.71 0.92 12.39
CA GLY A 397 8.66 2.31 12.84
C GLY A 397 9.60 3.25 12.08
N TRP A 398 9.70 3.10 10.75
CA TRP A 398 10.47 4.00 9.91
C TRP A 398 9.64 4.63 8.77
N ILE A 399 10.08 5.79 8.31
CA ILE A 399 9.63 6.43 7.08
C ILE A 399 10.86 6.62 6.19
N LYS A 400 10.73 6.29 4.90
CA LYS A 400 11.78 6.43 3.90
C LYS A 400 11.27 7.14 2.66
N ALA A 401 12.08 8.07 2.14
CA ALA A 401 11.89 8.67 0.83
C ALA A 401 12.59 7.79 -0.21
N VAL A 402 11.88 7.41 -1.26
CA VAL A 402 12.38 6.50 -2.31
C VAL A 402 12.17 7.13 -3.68
N TRP A 403 13.24 7.21 -4.47
CA TRP A 403 13.22 7.70 -5.85
C TRP A 403 13.34 6.53 -6.79
N LEU A 404 12.46 6.47 -7.78
CA LEU A 404 12.50 5.47 -8.83
C LEU A 404 13.13 6.05 -10.10
N ASP A 405 13.71 5.18 -10.91
CA ASP A 405 14.10 5.52 -12.29
C ASP A 405 12.89 5.36 -13.25
N GLU A 406 13.12 5.64 -14.54
CA GLU A 406 12.10 5.53 -15.59
C GLU A 406 11.58 4.09 -15.78
N GLN A 407 12.37 3.09 -15.42
CA GLN A 407 12.03 1.67 -15.41
C GLN A 407 11.37 1.23 -14.12
N ARG A 408 11.15 2.18 -13.15
CA ARG A 408 10.55 1.94 -11.82
C ARG A 408 11.42 1.12 -10.88
N HIS A 409 12.73 1.06 -11.10
CA HIS A 409 13.66 0.51 -10.13
C HIS A 409 14.03 1.55 -9.08
N VAL A 410 14.33 1.10 -7.88
CA VAL A 410 14.81 1.98 -6.81
C VAL A 410 16.19 2.53 -7.18
N ARG A 411 16.24 3.83 -7.47
CA ARG A 411 17.47 4.58 -7.74
C ARG A 411 18.15 5.06 -6.46
N ARG A 412 17.35 5.47 -5.49
CA ARG A 412 17.80 6.02 -4.21
C ARG A 412 16.77 5.74 -3.13
N MET A 413 17.24 5.50 -1.92
CA MET A 413 16.43 5.44 -0.71
C MET A 413 17.12 6.23 0.39
N ALA A 414 16.37 7.04 1.14
CA ALA A 414 16.91 7.80 2.26
C ALA A 414 15.93 7.76 3.44
N PRO A 415 16.42 7.63 4.68
CA PRO A 415 15.57 7.70 5.85
C PRO A 415 15.06 9.13 6.05
N VAL A 416 13.82 9.25 6.52
CA VAL A 416 13.23 10.51 6.98
C VAL A 416 13.39 10.56 8.50
N LEU A 417 14.10 11.58 9.03
CA LEU A 417 14.42 11.71 10.44
C LEU A 417 15.07 10.43 11.02
N PRO A 418 16.29 10.05 10.60
CA PRO A 418 16.93 8.75 10.89
C PRO A 418 17.04 8.43 12.39
N GLU A 419 17.16 9.47 13.24
CA GLU A 419 17.22 9.32 14.70
C GLU A 419 15.85 9.13 15.36
N THR A 420 14.75 9.17 14.57
CA THR A 420 13.39 9.01 15.07
C THR A 420 12.89 7.61 14.80
N ARG A 421 12.56 6.87 15.86
CA ARG A 421 11.71 5.70 15.74
C ARG A 421 10.24 6.14 15.87
N PHE A 422 9.53 6.11 14.75
CA PHE A 422 8.09 6.42 14.76
C PHE A 422 7.31 5.34 15.51
N LYS A 423 6.27 5.76 16.20
CA LYS A 423 5.39 4.85 16.95
C LYS A 423 4.31 4.29 16.01
N ARG A 424 4.69 3.36 15.14
CA ARG A 424 3.80 2.75 14.15
C ARG A 424 3.15 3.79 13.23
N PRO A 425 3.90 4.40 12.29
CA PRO A 425 3.36 5.37 11.35
C PRO A 425 2.32 4.69 10.47
N ILE A 426 1.06 5.17 10.50
CA ILE A 426 -0.07 4.49 9.87
C ILE A 426 -0.71 5.26 8.71
N SER A 427 -0.46 6.56 8.63
CA SER A 427 -0.96 7.40 7.54
C SER A 427 -0.03 8.58 7.30
N LEU A 428 0.25 8.86 6.03
CA LEU A 428 1.09 9.97 5.58
C LEU A 428 0.32 10.82 4.56
N LYS A 429 0.37 12.15 4.70
CA LYS A 429 -0.22 13.11 3.75
C LYS A 429 0.67 14.35 3.64
N PHE A 430 0.73 14.97 2.47
CA PHE A 430 1.25 16.33 2.37
C PHE A 430 0.13 17.35 2.58
N GLY A 431 0.40 18.36 3.38
CA GLY A 431 -0.49 19.49 3.56
C GLY A 431 -0.29 20.59 2.50
N PRO A 432 -1.21 21.56 2.44
CA PRO A 432 -1.09 22.71 1.52
C PRO A 432 0.13 23.60 1.81
N ASP A 433 0.74 23.47 3.00
CA ASP A 433 1.96 24.11 3.42
C ASP A 433 3.23 23.38 2.97
N GLY A 434 3.09 22.22 2.28
CA GLY A 434 4.19 21.37 1.81
C GLY A 434 4.88 20.57 2.91
N ALA A 435 4.34 20.57 4.13
CA ALA A 435 4.80 19.71 5.22
C ALA A 435 4.27 18.28 5.07
N LEU A 436 5.05 17.31 5.52
CA LEU A 436 4.58 15.93 5.66
C LEU A 436 3.87 15.76 7.01
N TYR A 437 2.58 15.46 6.95
CA TYR A 437 1.77 15.12 8.11
C TYR A 437 1.83 13.61 8.33
N VAL A 438 2.17 13.21 9.55
CA VAL A 438 2.35 11.81 9.96
C VAL A 438 1.38 11.49 11.08
N LEU A 439 0.56 10.47 10.89
CA LEU A 439 -0.26 9.89 11.95
C LEU A 439 0.44 8.65 12.48
N GLU A 440 0.65 8.60 13.79
CA GLU A 440 1.21 7.44 14.49
C GLU A 440 0.10 6.70 15.23
N TRP A 441 0.03 5.37 15.04
CA TRP A 441 -0.94 4.51 15.74
C TRP A 441 -0.72 4.48 17.25
N GLY A 442 0.53 4.41 17.70
CA GLY A 442 0.91 4.30 19.11
C GLY A 442 1.83 3.12 19.40
N SER A 443 2.06 2.83 20.67
CA SER A 443 3.06 1.86 21.11
C SER A 443 2.56 0.42 21.15
N ASN A 444 1.27 0.22 21.32
CA ASN A 444 0.64 -1.10 21.48
C ASN A 444 -0.02 -1.56 20.17
N TRP A 445 -0.32 -2.85 20.05
CA TRP A 445 -1.07 -3.42 18.94
C TRP A 445 -2.55 -3.04 19.00
N SER A 446 -3.10 -2.91 20.20
CA SER A 446 -4.46 -2.50 20.48
C SER A 446 -4.50 -1.63 21.74
N ASN A 447 -5.60 -0.92 21.96
CA ASN A 447 -5.81 -0.08 23.14
C ASN A 447 -4.76 1.05 23.28
N ASN A 448 -4.50 1.76 22.17
CA ASN A 448 -3.66 2.96 22.17
C ASN A 448 -4.48 4.21 22.46
#